data_1258b08abbadde99eaa3b16e2d6884c7
#
_entry.id   1258b08abbadde99eaa3b16e2d6884c7
#
_cell.length_a   1.000
_cell.length_b   1.000
_cell.length_c   1.000
_cell.angle_alpha   90.00
_cell.angle_beta   90.00
_cell.angle_gamma   90.00
#
_symmetry.space_group_name_H-M   'P 1'
#
loop_
_entity.id
_entity.type
_entity.pdbx_description
1 polymer ?
#
loop_
_entity_poly.entity_id
_entity_poly.type
_entity_poly.pdbx_seq_one_letter_code
_entity_poly.pdbx_strand_id
1 'polypeptide(L)'
;MNISVPAQGWEPRPYQLPLLKYMSQKKRSLRAVVAWHRRAGKDLTCVNIVAIKALQRVGTYWYVLPYGNQARRIVWNGMTGEGKKFIDYFPRELVEKKSEQEMRIHLKNGSVIQLMGSDDPDKMVGANPIGVVFSEYSISDPSAWQLINPILAENGGWALFNGTPRGENHFYKMLLKAKADSNWYSSHLSVKDTKAILPDELRKARNELNNEARFQSEYMCSFKTPVEGAYYGAQINKAYKEKRIIDSIAVDPLLPVHTAWDLGMDDATTIWFIQLYRNEIRVVSYYENSGEGLPHYARELHRWSAQRDVTYGRHYAPPDIKVRELGTGKSRLE
;
A
#
# COMPACT_ATOMS: atom_id res chain seq x y z
N MET A 1 14.44 22.49 -32.55
CA MET A 1 15.18 21.42 -31.87
C MET A 1 14.19 20.30 -31.61
N ASN A 2 14.37 19.12 -32.24
CA ASN A 2 13.50 17.98 -31.99
C ASN A 2 13.99 17.24 -30.74
N ILE A 3 13.20 17.28 -29.68
CA ILE A 3 13.50 16.57 -28.43
C ILE A 3 12.71 15.28 -28.45
N SER A 4 13.41 14.16 -28.35
CA SER A 4 12.77 12.85 -28.25
C SER A 4 12.31 12.59 -26.81
N VAL A 5 11.00 12.35 -26.62
CA VAL A 5 10.42 11.93 -25.35
C VAL A 5 9.60 10.66 -25.65
N PRO A 6 9.87 9.53 -25.02
CA PRO A 6 10.80 9.28 -23.91
C PRO A 6 12.25 9.63 -24.18
N ALA A 7 13.03 9.82 -23.11
CA ALA A 7 14.40 10.31 -23.19
C ALA A 7 15.29 9.43 -24.07
N GLN A 8 16.24 10.08 -24.73
CA GLN A 8 17.23 9.45 -25.57
C GLN A 8 17.92 8.27 -24.86
N GLY A 9 17.98 7.11 -25.52
CA GLY A 9 18.59 5.90 -24.98
C GLY A 9 17.67 5.05 -24.09
N TRP A 10 16.36 5.30 -24.09
CA TRP A 10 15.40 4.39 -23.48
C TRP A 10 14.34 3.95 -24.49
N GLU A 11 14.22 2.64 -24.66
CA GLU A 11 13.15 2.04 -25.44
C GLU A 11 12.19 1.29 -24.52
N PRO A 12 10.89 1.62 -24.53
CA PRO A 12 9.91 0.90 -23.73
C PRO A 12 9.76 -0.53 -24.24
N ARG A 13 9.76 -1.47 -23.31
CA ARG A 13 9.47 -2.87 -23.62
C ARG A 13 8.01 -3.03 -24.05
N PRO A 14 7.66 -4.04 -24.86
CA PRO A 14 6.29 -4.19 -25.38
C PRO A 14 5.19 -4.12 -24.32
N TYR A 15 5.40 -4.72 -23.17
CA TYR A 15 4.42 -4.72 -22.06
C TYR A 15 4.32 -3.36 -21.33
N GLN A 16 5.26 -2.43 -21.51
CA GLN A 16 5.22 -1.08 -20.94
C GLN A 16 4.46 -0.10 -21.83
N LEU A 17 4.38 -0.40 -23.13
CA LEU A 17 3.73 0.47 -24.12
C LEU A 17 2.26 0.79 -23.81
N PRO A 18 1.40 -0.15 -23.35
CA PRO A 18 0.01 0.17 -23.04
C PRO A 18 -0.12 1.21 -21.93
N LEU A 19 0.69 1.11 -20.84
CA LEU A 19 0.73 2.12 -19.80
C LEU A 19 1.20 3.47 -20.32
N LEU A 20 2.30 3.46 -21.09
CA LEU A 20 2.85 4.67 -21.67
C LEU A 20 1.84 5.37 -22.58
N LYS A 21 1.16 4.61 -23.45
CA LYS A 21 0.11 5.12 -24.34
C LYS A 21 -1.07 5.72 -23.54
N TYR A 22 -1.53 5.04 -22.48
CA TYR A 22 -2.60 5.53 -21.63
C TYR A 22 -2.19 6.83 -20.93
N MET A 23 -1.03 6.86 -20.28
CA MET A 23 -0.57 8.02 -19.53
C MET A 23 -0.15 9.19 -20.44
N SER A 24 0.22 8.96 -21.70
CA SER A 24 0.57 10.03 -22.65
C SER A 24 -0.65 10.79 -23.21
N GLN A 25 -1.87 10.33 -22.92
CA GLN A 25 -3.07 11.08 -23.32
C GLN A 25 -3.11 12.45 -22.68
N LYS A 26 -3.56 13.45 -23.45
CA LYS A 26 -3.80 14.84 -22.93
C LYS A 26 -5.08 14.97 -22.08
N LYS A 27 -5.61 13.85 -21.60
CA LYS A 27 -6.80 13.80 -20.73
C LYS A 27 -6.42 14.20 -19.30
N ARG A 28 -7.33 14.90 -18.62
CA ARG A 28 -7.22 15.20 -17.18
C ARG A 28 -7.66 14.01 -16.32
N SER A 29 -7.28 14.05 -15.07
CA SER A 29 -7.70 13.10 -14.02
C SER A 29 -7.42 11.63 -14.34
N LEU A 30 -6.34 11.35 -15.10
CA LEU A 30 -5.92 9.97 -15.37
C LEU A 30 -5.55 9.27 -14.07
N ARG A 31 -5.95 8.01 -13.95
CA ARG A 31 -5.60 7.14 -12.81
C ARG A 31 -5.05 5.81 -13.35
N ALA A 32 -3.93 5.36 -12.83
CA ALA A 32 -3.33 4.10 -13.25
C ALA A 32 -2.77 3.32 -12.05
N VAL A 33 -2.94 2.00 -12.07
CA VAL A 33 -2.37 1.07 -11.08
C VAL A 33 -1.63 -0.05 -11.81
N VAL A 34 -0.35 -0.21 -11.51
CA VAL A 34 0.48 -1.26 -12.12
C VAL A 34 1.17 -2.09 -11.04
N ALA A 35 0.75 -3.33 -10.92
CA ALA A 35 1.40 -4.35 -10.11
C ALA A 35 2.28 -5.20 -11.02
N TRP A 36 3.56 -4.87 -11.11
CA TRP A 36 4.53 -5.57 -11.95
C TRP A 36 5.61 -6.20 -11.09
N HIS A 37 6.11 -7.33 -11.55
CA HIS A 37 7.16 -8.07 -10.88
C HIS A 37 8.46 -7.25 -10.71
N ARG A 38 9.34 -7.71 -9.82
CA ARG A 38 10.67 -7.11 -9.64
C ARG A 38 11.46 -7.14 -10.95
N ARG A 39 12.21 -6.07 -11.26
CA ARG A 39 12.98 -5.90 -12.50
C ARG A 39 12.16 -5.70 -13.78
N ALA A 40 10.86 -5.45 -13.68
CA ALA A 40 10.01 -5.09 -14.83
C ALA A 40 10.26 -3.66 -15.37
N GLY A 41 11.15 -2.87 -14.76
CA GLY A 41 11.47 -1.50 -15.19
C GLY A 41 10.39 -0.47 -14.83
N LYS A 42 9.66 -0.70 -13.73
CA LYS A 42 8.58 0.20 -13.24
C LYS A 42 9.02 1.64 -13.12
N ASP A 43 10.08 1.90 -12.33
CA ASP A 43 10.52 3.26 -12.04
C ASP A 43 11.01 3.99 -13.28
N LEU A 44 11.75 3.31 -14.16
CA LEU A 44 12.20 3.91 -15.40
C LEU A 44 11.04 4.32 -16.31
N THR A 45 10.01 3.47 -16.40
CA THR A 45 8.77 3.79 -17.13
C THR A 45 8.08 5.00 -16.50
N CYS A 46 7.97 5.04 -15.17
CA CYS A 46 7.32 6.13 -14.44
C CYS A 46 8.07 7.46 -14.59
N VAL A 47 9.41 7.46 -14.52
CA VAL A 47 10.24 8.65 -14.73
C VAL A 47 10.00 9.24 -16.14
N ASN A 48 9.95 8.39 -17.15
CA ASN A 48 9.66 8.84 -18.52
C ASN A 48 8.22 9.37 -18.67
N ILE A 49 7.24 8.77 -17.98
CA ILE A 49 5.86 9.29 -17.94
C ILE A 49 5.82 10.69 -17.30
N VAL A 50 6.52 10.89 -16.18
CA VAL A 50 6.60 12.20 -15.53
C VAL A 50 7.19 13.24 -16.49
N ALA A 51 8.27 12.90 -17.21
CA ALA A 51 8.88 13.79 -18.20
C ALA A 51 7.87 14.18 -19.30
N ILE A 52 7.15 13.22 -19.86
CA ILE A 52 6.12 13.47 -20.89
C ILE A 52 5.02 14.39 -20.34
N LYS A 53 4.52 14.10 -19.13
CA LYS A 53 3.43 14.88 -18.51
C LYS A 53 3.87 16.29 -18.16
N ALA A 54 5.10 16.48 -17.69
CA ALA A 54 5.66 17.78 -17.36
C ALA A 54 5.83 18.68 -18.61
N LEU A 55 6.00 18.09 -19.78
CA LEU A 55 6.00 18.81 -21.06
C LEU A 55 4.59 19.12 -21.57
N GLN A 56 3.61 18.30 -21.26
CA GLN A 56 2.22 18.48 -21.68
C GLN A 56 1.48 19.58 -20.91
N ARG A 57 1.82 19.75 -19.62
CA ARG A 57 1.19 20.74 -18.75
C ARG A 57 2.21 21.26 -17.75
N VAL A 58 2.38 22.58 -17.68
CA VAL A 58 3.26 23.20 -16.68
C VAL A 58 2.67 23.07 -15.28
N GLY A 59 3.50 22.66 -14.31
CA GLY A 59 3.12 22.55 -12.92
C GLY A 59 4.07 21.68 -12.09
N THR A 60 3.66 21.36 -10.87
CA THR A 60 4.45 20.55 -9.96
C THR A 60 4.07 19.06 -10.09
N TYR A 61 5.07 18.22 -10.18
CA TYR A 61 4.96 16.78 -10.29
C TYR A 61 5.72 16.10 -9.16
N TRP A 62 5.09 15.14 -8.49
CA TRP A 62 5.72 14.42 -7.41
C TRP A 62 6.03 12.98 -7.78
N TYR A 63 7.20 12.54 -7.38
CA TYR A 63 7.62 11.16 -7.41
C TYR A 63 7.80 10.69 -5.96
N VAL A 64 6.83 9.96 -5.44
CA VAL A 64 6.71 9.59 -4.04
C VAL A 64 7.13 8.14 -3.85
N LEU A 65 8.08 7.90 -2.95
CA LEU A 65 8.46 6.58 -2.45
C LEU A 65 8.01 6.41 -1.00
N PRO A 66 8.07 5.19 -0.45
CA PRO A 66 7.71 4.96 0.96
C PRO A 66 8.48 5.86 1.93
N TYR A 67 9.78 6.04 1.72
CA TYR A 67 10.67 6.84 2.56
C TYR A 67 11.51 7.83 1.75
N GLY A 68 11.75 9.01 2.30
CA GLY A 68 12.55 10.06 1.63
C GLY A 68 13.99 9.63 1.34
N ASN A 69 14.62 8.85 2.23
CA ASN A 69 15.94 8.26 1.99
C ASN A 69 15.96 7.23 0.84
N GLN A 70 14.85 6.52 0.63
CA GLN A 70 14.70 5.62 -0.53
C GLN A 70 14.57 6.42 -1.82
N ALA A 71 13.82 7.53 -1.83
CA ALA A 71 13.70 8.42 -2.97
C ALA A 71 15.09 8.91 -3.42
N ARG A 72 15.93 9.30 -2.47
CA ARG A 72 17.32 9.71 -2.73
C ARG A 72 18.17 8.57 -3.27
N ARG A 73 18.14 7.41 -2.63
CA ARG A 73 19.01 6.28 -2.98
C ARG A 73 18.61 5.60 -4.27
N ILE A 74 17.30 5.37 -4.48
CA ILE A 74 16.79 4.52 -5.56
C ILE A 74 16.61 5.30 -6.86
N VAL A 75 16.10 6.55 -6.80
CA VAL A 75 15.77 7.33 -8.00
C VAL A 75 16.73 8.49 -8.19
N TRP A 76 16.97 9.31 -7.18
CA TRP A 76 17.82 10.49 -7.36
C TRP A 76 19.29 10.13 -7.66
N ASN A 77 19.89 9.26 -6.85
CA ASN A 77 21.25 8.76 -7.04
C ASN A 77 21.30 7.41 -7.74
N GLY A 78 20.13 6.77 -7.94
CA GLY A 78 20.05 5.43 -8.49
C GLY A 78 20.52 5.37 -9.94
N MET A 79 21.18 4.26 -10.28
CA MET A 79 21.67 3.98 -11.64
C MET A 79 20.95 2.76 -12.22
N THR A 80 20.73 2.79 -13.52
CA THR A 80 20.30 1.62 -14.29
C THR A 80 21.46 0.64 -14.45
N GLY A 81 21.16 -0.59 -14.90
CA GLY A 81 22.21 -1.57 -15.23
C GLY A 81 23.16 -1.12 -16.34
N GLU A 82 22.79 -0.09 -17.08
CA GLU A 82 23.60 0.52 -18.16
C GLU A 82 24.45 1.69 -17.65
N GLY A 83 24.49 1.94 -16.34
CA GLY A 83 25.30 2.99 -15.74
C GLY A 83 24.73 4.41 -15.86
N LYS A 84 23.49 4.59 -16.30
CA LYS A 84 22.83 5.89 -16.42
C LYS A 84 21.95 6.17 -15.18
N LYS A 85 22.01 7.37 -14.61
CA LYS A 85 21.14 7.76 -13.49
C LYS A 85 19.69 7.90 -13.96
N PHE A 86 18.72 7.56 -13.08
CA PHE A 86 17.29 7.74 -13.38
C PHE A 86 16.92 9.19 -13.71
N ILE A 87 17.50 10.15 -12.98
CA ILE A 87 17.25 11.58 -13.22
C ILE A 87 17.87 12.10 -14.54
N ASP A 88 18.77 11.36 -15.18
CA ASP A 88 19.37 11.74 -16.45
C ASP A 88 18.55 11.27 -17.66
N TYR A 89 17.42 10.59 -17.42
CA TYR A 89 16.39 10.36 -18.44
C TYR A 89 15.50 11.60 -18.70
N PHE A 90 15.60 12.63 -17.86
CA PHE A 90 15.12 13.96 -18.25
C PHE A 90 16.10 14.58 -19.25
N PRO A 91 15.66 14.91 -20.49
CA PRO A 91 16.54 15.46 -21.48
C PRO A 91 17.23 16.75 -20.96
N ARG A 92 18.56 16.80 -21.08
CA ARG A 92 19.38 17.90 -20.57
C ARG A 92 18.93 19.26 -21.12
N GLU A 93 18.47 19.28 -22.36
CA GLU A 93 17.97 20.46 -23.05
C GLU A 93 16.74 21.06 -22.37
N LEU A 94 15.97 20.24 -21.67
CA LEU A 94 14.74 20.64 -20.95
C LEU A 94 15.02 21.03 -19.51
N VAL A 95 16.13 20.58 -18.92
CA VAL A 95 16.46 20.86 -17.53
C VAL A 95 17.07 22.25 -17.43
N GLU A 96 16.50 23.09 -16.56
CA GLU A 96 17.04 24.41 -16.20
C GLU A 96 18.05 24.26 -15.06
N LYS A 97 17.63 23.63 -13.95
CA LYS A 97 18.50 23.37 -12.79
C LYS A 97 18.03 22.15 -12.00
N LYS A 98 18.98 21.58 -11.24
CA LYS A 98 18.71 20.52 -10.26
C LYS A 98 19.10 20.99 -8.86
N SER A 99 18.25 20.74 -7.84
CA SER A 99 18.55 20.96 -6.43
C SER A 99 18.79 19.62 -5.77
N GLU A 100 20.03 19.31 -5.41
CA GLU A 100 20.42 18.07 -4.76
C GLU A 100 19.83 17.93 -3.35
N GLN A 101 19.76 19.04 -2.61
CA GLN A 101 19.24 19.04 -1.25
C GLN A 101 17.74 18.72 -1.22
N GLU A 102 16.98 19.36 -2.10
CA GLU A 102 15.53 19.22 -2.16
C GLU A 102 15.05 18.09 -3.07
N MET A 103 15.97 17.44 -3.80
CA MET A 103 15.65 16.46 -4.85
C MET A 103 14.63 17.01 -5.86
N ARG A 104 14.87 18.24 -6.35
CA ARG A 104 14.03 18.93 -7.33
C ARG A 104 14.73 19.10 -8.66
N ILE A 105 13.97 18.91 -9.73
CA ILE A 105 14.38 19.19 -11.11
C ILE A 105 13.45 20.29 -11.63
N HIS A 106 14.02 21.44 -11.98
CA HIS A 106 13.31 22.54 -12.64
C HIS A 106 13.49 22.42 -14.15
N LEU A 107 12.39 22.43 -14.87
CA LEU A 107 12.40 22.42 -16.33
C LEU A 107 12.25 23.82 -16.90
N LYS A 108 12.86 24.08 -18.06
CA LYS A 108 12.82 25.39 -18.76
C LYS A 108 11.41 25.86 -19.11
N ASN A 109 10.42 24.95 -19.15
CA ASN A 109 9.02 25.35 -19.34
C ASN A 109 8.32 25.80 -18.05
N GLY A 110 9.03 25.84 -16.93
CA GLY A 110 8.50 26.19 -15.61
C GLY A 110 7.97 25.02 -14.79
N SER A 111 7.95 23.80 -15.32
CA SER A 111 7.55 22.61 -14.53
C SER A 111 8.59 22.24 -13.49
N VAL A 112 8.14 21.71 -12.36
CA VAL A 112 9.00 21.24 -11.27
C VAL A 112 8.69 19.77 -10.99
N ILE A 113 9.72 18.94 -10.96
CA ILE A 113 9.62 17.56 -10.52
C ILE A 113 10.29 17.44 -9.16
N GLN A 114 9.61 16.89 -8.17
CA GLN A 114 10.14 16.70 -6.82
C GLN A 114 10.02 15.25 -6.40
N LEU A 115 11.13 14.71 -5.87
CA LEU A 115 11.16 13.39 -5.25
C LEU A 115 10.99 13.54 -3.74
N MET A 116 10.18 12.67 -3.11
CA MET A 116 9.92 12.72 -1.67
C MET A 116 9.50 11.35 -1.12
N GLY A 117 9.43 11.24 0.21
CA GLY A 117 8.84 10.09 0.91
C GLY A 117 7.38 10.31 1.26
N SER A 118 6.65 9.21 1.48
CA SER A 118 5.30 9.21 2.07
C SER A 118 5.31 8.98 3.58
N ASP A 119 6.48 8.86 4.16
CA ASP A 119 6.73 8.63 5.60
C ASP A 119 6.40 9.86 6.49
N ASP A 120 6.15 10.99 5.88
CA ASP A 120 5.69 12.21 6.56
C ASP A 120 4.62 12.89 5.68
N PRO A 121 3.37 12.40 5.71
CA PRO A 121 2.30 12.91 4.87
C PRO A 121 1.96 14.39 5.14
N ASP A 122 2.20 14.90 6.35
CA ASP A 122 1.92 16.29 6.70
C ASP A 122 2.76 17.28 5.89
N LYS A 123 3.95 16.88 5.46
CA LYS A 123 4.78 17.69 4.54
C LYS A 123 4.18 17.86 3.15
N MET A 124 3.16 17.07 2.82
CA MET A 124 2.45 17.15 1.55
C MET A 124 1.30 18.17 1.59
N VAL A 125 0.92 18.62 2.79
CA VAL A 125 -0.17 19.57 2.99
C VAL A 125 0.25 20.97 2.49
N GLY A 126 -0.69 21.68 1.83
CA GLY A 126 -0.47 23.05 1.33
C GLY A 126 0.24 23.15 -0.03
N ALA A 127 0.71 22.03 -0.57
CA ALA A 127 1.24 22.01 -1.94
C ALA A 127 0.13 21.66 -2.96
N ASN A 128 0.37 21.95 -4.23
CA ASN A 128 -0.62 21.74 -5.30
C ASN A 128 -0.01 20.98 -6.50
N PRO A 129 0.34 19.69 -6.34
CA PRO A 129 0.83 18.89 -7.45
C PRO A 129 -0.29 18.62 -8.46
N ILE A 130 0.07 18.58 -9.75
CA ILE A 130 -0.85 18.23 -10.84
C ILE A 130 -0.59 16.83 -11.41
N GLY A 131 0.37 16.12 -10.86
CA GLY A 131 0.65 14.73 -11.20
C GLY A 131 1.52 14.08 -10.14
N VAL A 132 1.17 12.85 -9.78
CA VAL A 132 1.87 12.10 -8.73
C VAL A 132 2.10 10.65 -9.16
N VAL A 133 3.33 10.19 -9.00
CA VAL A 133 3.70 8.78 -9.02
C VAL A 133 3.91 8.31 -7.59
N PHE A 134 3.21 7.29 -7.18
CA PHE A 134 3.49 6.52 -5.96
C PHE A 134 4.25 5.25 -6.36
N SER A 135 5.55 5.24 -6.11
CA SER A 135 6.41 4.08 -6.37
C SER A 135 6.53 3.22 -5.12
N GLU A 136 6.55 1.89 -5.30
CA GLU A 136 6.51 0.89 -4.24
C GLU A 136 5.32 1.10 -3.29
N TYR A 137 4.15 1.42 -3.87
CA TYR A 137 2.94 1.78 -3.11
C TYR A 137 2.48 0.69 -2.13
N SER A 138 2.86 -0.56 -2.36
CA SER A 138 2.56 -1.68 -1.45
C SER A 138 3.12 -1.53 -0.02
N ILE A 139 4.13 -0.68 0.15
CA ILE A 139 4.78 -0.39 1.45
C ILE A 139 4.76 1.11 1.80
N SER A 140 4.05 1.93 1.02
CA SER A 140 3.83 3.34 1.31
C SER A 140 2.73 3.53 2.34
N ASP A 141 2.73 4.65 3.04
CA ASP A 141 1.62 5.04 3.90
C ASP A 141 0.39 5.39 3.02
N PRO A 142 -0.74 4.69 3.18
CA PRO A 142 -1.94 4.97 2.40
C PRO A 142 -2.58 6.32 2.70
N SER A 143 -2.30 6.96 3.85
CA SER A 143 -2.80 8.29 4.21
C SER A 143 -2.29 9.37 3.25
N ALA A 144 -1.08 9.22 2.72
CA ALA A 144 -0.53 10.13 1.71
C ALA A 144 -1.46 10.26 0.48
N TRP A 145 -2.06 9.15 0.03
CA TRP A 145 -3.05 9.21 -1.04
C TRP A 145 -4.34 9.94 -0.62
N GLN A 146 -4.79 9.74 0.61
CA GLN A 146 -6.01 10.39 1.11
C GLN A 146 -5.85 11.92 1.12
N LEU A 147 -4.66 12.43 1.46
CA LEU A 147 -4.34 13.86 1.45
C LEU A 147 -4.21 14.44 0.04
N ILE A 148 -3.61 13.69 -0.90
CA ILE A 148 -3.33 14.17 -2.26
C ILE A 148 -4.54 14.06 -3.17
N ASN A 149 -5.40 13.07 -2.98
CA ASN A 149 -6.54 12.83 -3.87
C ASN A 149 -7.49 14.02 -4.03
N PRO A 150 -7.89 14.77 -2.98
CA PRO A 150 -8.72 15.96 -3.12
C PRO A 150 -8.05 17.05 -3.97
N ILE A 151 -6.74 17.25 -3.82
CA ILE A 151 -5.95 18.24 -4.59
C ILE A 151 -5.98 17.87 -6.08
N LEU A 152 -5.74 16.60 -6.40
CA LEU A 152 -5.77 16.15 -7.79
C LEU A 152 -7.19 16.13 -8.38
N ALA A 153 -8.22 15.97 -7.55
CA ALA A 153 -9.61 16.05 -7.99
C ALA A 153 -9.98 17.49 -8.38
N GLU A 154 -9.58 18.47 -7.56
CA GLU A 154 -9.83 19.89 -7.80
C GLU A 154 -9.10 20.38 -9.06
N ASN A 155 -7.80 20.13 -9.18
CA ASN A 155 -7.00 20.68 -10.27
C ASN A 155 -6.98 19.80 -11.55
N GLY A 156 -7.69 18.67 -11.57
CA GLY A 156 -7.71 17.71 -12.67
C GLY A 156 -6.37 17.01 -12.91
N GLY A 157 -5.59 16.83 -11.84
CA GLY A 157 -4.31 16.15 -11.86
C GLY A 157 -4.42 14.64 -12.01
N TRP A 158 -3.31 13.98 -12.31
CA TRP A 158 -3.24 12.52 -12.51
C TRP A 158 -2.48 11.81 -11.38
N ALA A 159 -2.76 10.51 -11.21
CA ALA A 159 -2.00 9.65 -10.29
C ALA A 159 -1.67 8.31 -10.94
N LEU A 160 -0.46 7.81 -10.65
CA LEU A 160 0.03 6.50 -11.05
C LEU A 160 0.59 5.78 -9.83
N PHE A 161 0.05 4.61 -9.52
CA PHE A 161 0.51 3.74 -8.44
C PHE A 161 1.28 2.56 -9.03
N ASN A 162 2.52 2.36 -8.62
CA ASN A 162 3.28 1.19 -9.00
C ASN A 162 3.83 0.46 -7.77
N GLY A 163 4.04 -0.82 -7.90
CA GLY A 163 4.64 -1.63 -6.84
C GLY A 163 4.74 -3.10 -7.18
N THR A 164 5.42 -3.82 -6.30
CA THR A 164 5.44 -5.27 -6.25
C THR A 164 4.51 -5.71 -5.12
N PRO A 165 3.71 -6.77 -5.25
CA PRO A 165 2.80 -7.23 -4.22
C PRO A 165 3.45 -7.49 -2.86
N ARG A 166 2.74 -7.15 -1.78
CA ARG A 166 3.11 -7.41 -0.39
C ARG A 166 1.87 -7.86 0.39
N GLY A 167 1.32 -9.03 0.03
CA GLY A 167 0.05 -9.49 0.56
C GLY A 167 -1.17 -8.69 0.05
N GLU A 168 -2.35 -9.02 0.53
CA GLU A 168 -3.63 -8.38 0.14
C GLU A 168 -3.89 -7.09 0.94
N ASN A 169 -2.98 -6.12 0.82
CA ASN A 169 -3.01 -4.84 1.51
C ASN A 169 -3.75 -3.73 0.73
N HIS A 170 -3.53 -2.46 1.10
CA HIS A 170 -4.12 -1.29 0.44
C HIS A 170 -3.78 -1.20 -1.07
N PHE A 171 -2.61 -1.66 -1.50
CA PHE A 171 -2.24 -1.71 -2.92
C PHE A 171 -3.08 -2.73 -3.70
N TYR A 172 -3.36 -3.90 -3.09
CA TYR A 172 -4.27 -4.89 -3.67
C TYR A 172 -5.68 -4.32 -3.81
N LYS A 173 -6.20 -3.69 -2.76
CA LYS A 173 -7.52 -3.03 -2.80
C LYS A 173 -7.59 -1.96 -3.90
N MET A 174 -6.51 -1.18 -4.07
CA MET A 174 -6.40 -0.18 -5.13
C MET A 174 -6.40 -0.81 -6.53
N LEU A 175 -5.70 -1.93 -6.71
CA LEU A 175 -5.71 -2.68 -7.99
C LEU A 175 -7.09 -3.23 -8.31
N LEU A 176 -7.82 -3.79 -7.32
CA LEU A 176 -9.19 -4.26 -7.51
C LEU A 176 -10.13 -3.12 -7.90
N LYS A 177 -10.05 -1.98 -7.23
CA LYS A 177 -10.78 -0.78 -7.59
C LYS A 177 -10.50 -0.37 -9.03
N ALA A 178 -9.23 -0.31 -9.43
CA ALA A 178 -8.83 0.07 -10.78
C ALA A 178 -9.32 -0.92 -11.85
N LYS A 179 -9.41 -2.21 -11.54
CA LYS A 179 -9.98 -3.22 -12.44
C LYS A 179 -11.49 -3.09 -12.62
N ALA A 180 -12.20 -2.60 -11.60
CA ALA A 180 -13.66 -2.42 -11.62
C ALA A 180 -14.08 -1.10 -12.27
N ASP A 181 -13.21 -0.11 -12.41
CA ASP A 181 -13.50 1.22 -12.95
C ASP A 181 -12.86 1.41 -14.33
N SER A 182 -13.68 1.48 -15.38
CA SER A 182 -13.23 1.66 -16.76
C SER A 182 -12.46 2.97 -17.02
N ASN A 183 -12.54 3.96 -16.13
CA ASN A 183 -11.78 5.21 -16.20
C ASN A 183 -10.34 5.06 -15.70
N TRP A 184 -10.03 3.94 -15.05
CA TRP A 184 -8.70 3.64 -14.56
C TRP A 184 -7.97 2.69 -15.50
N TYR A 185 -6.66 2.88 -15.61
CA TYR A 185 -5.80 1.86 -16.20
C TYR A 185 -5.32 0.91 -15.09
N SER A 186 -5.40 -0.38 -15.34
CA SER A 186 -4.86 -1.38 -14.45
C SER A 186 -4.02 -2.40 -15.22
N SER A 187 -2.89 -2.80 -14.64
CA SER A 187 -2.02 -3.84 -15.19
C SER A 187 -1.41 -4.67 -14.06
N HIS A 188 -1.47 -5.99 -14.21
CA HIS A 188 -0.91 -6.95 -13.27
C HIS A 188 -0.09 -7.97 -14.05
N LEU A 189 1.25 -7.89 -13.96
CA LEU A 189 2.15 -8.68 -14.79
C LEU A 189 3.20 -9.42 -13.96
N SER A 190 3.24 -10.73 -14.13
CA SER A 190 4.29 -11.60 -13.62
C SER A 190 5.48 -11.65 -14.59
N VAL A 191 6.57 -12.27 -14.16
CA VAL A 191 7.73 -12.53 -15.03
C VAL A 191 7.39 -13.43 -16.21
N LYS A 192 6.36 -14.28 -16.09
CA LYS A 192 5.88 -15.12 -17.19
C LYS A 192 5.25 -14.29 -18.32
N ASP A 193 4.53 -13.24 -17.95
CA ASP A 193 3.85 -12.34 -18.90
C ASP A 193 4.86 -11.46 -19.63
N THR A 194 5.86 -10.97 -18.91
CA THR A 194 6.84 -10.00 -19.45
C THR A 194 8.02 -10.66 -20.14
N LYS A 195 8.39 -11.88 -19.73
CA LYS A 195 9.61 -12.59 -20.16
C LYS A 195 10.89 -11.75 -20.02
N ALA A 196 10.88 -10.80 -19.08
CA ALA A 196 11.98 -9.84 -18.88
C ALA A 196 13.23 -10.46 -18.24
N ILE A 197 13.13 -11.67 -17.73
CA ILE A 197 14.23 -12.43 -17.11
C ILE A 197 14.28 -13.77 -17.82
N LEU A 198 15.49 -14.20 -18.19
CA LEU A 198 15.71 -15.48 -18.85
C LEU A 198 15.31 -16.65 -17.91
N PRO A 199 14.77 -17.76 -18.45
CA PRO A 199 14.30 -18.88 -17.64
C PRO A 199 15.37 -19.46 -16.71
N ASP A 200 16.62 -19.53 -17.17
CA ASP A 200 17.74 -20.05 -16.37
C ASP A 200 18.11 -19.13 -15.21
N GLU A 201 18.12 -17.82 -15.44
CA GLU A 201 18.36 -16.83 -14.40
C GLU A 201 17.21 -16.80 -13.40
N LEU A 202 15.98 -16.99 -13.85
CA LEU A 202 14.81 -17.08 -12.97
C LEU A 202 14.89 -18.34 -12.09
N ARG A 203 15.36 -19.48 -12.62
CA ARG A 203 15.57 -20.72 -11.88
C ARG A 203 16.66 -20.55 -10.81
N LYS A 204 17.79 -19.91 -11.17
CA LYS A 204 18.86 -19.58 -10.21
C LYS A 204 18.33 -18.70 -9.09
N ALA A 205 17.65 -17.59 -9.43
CA ALA A 205 17.07 -16.68 -8.47
C ALA A 205 16.09 -17.36 -7.50
N ARG A 206 15.28 -18.33 -7.98
CA ARG A 206 14.37 -19.11 -7.13
C ARG A 206 15.12 -19.97 -6.12
N ASN A 207 16.20 -20.64 -6.58
CA ASN A 207 17.03 -21.49 -5.71
C ASN A 207 17.78 -20.66 -4.68
N GLU A 208 18.36 -19.53 -5.07
CA GLU A 208 19.10 -18.62 -4.19
C GLU A 208 18.20 -17.97 -3.14
N LEU A 209 16.98 -17.60 -3.50
CA LEU A 209 16.03 -17.03 -2.53
C LEU A 209 15.65 -18.03 -1.44
N ASN A 210 15.62 -19.33 -1.76
CA ASN A 210 15.19 -20.39 -0.86
C ASN A 210 13.92 -20.07 -0.04
N ASN A 211 13.04 -19.26 -0.64
CA ASN A 211 11.80 -18.77 -0.06
C ASN A 211 10.75 -18.65 -1.16
N GLU A 212 9.90 -19.67 -1.26
CA GLU A 212 8.87 -19.73 -2.30
C GLU A 212 7.84 -18.60 -2.18
N ALA A 213 7.47 -18.21 -0.97
CA ALA A 213 6.54 -17.10 -0.76
C ALA A 213 7.11 -15.79 -1.34
N ARG A 214 8.39 -15.52 -1.08
CA ARG A 214 9.08 -14.36 -1.62
C ARG A 214 9.22 -14.43 -3.14
N PHE A 215 9.54 -15.61 -3.69
CA PHE A 215 9.58 -15.82 -5.13
C PHE A 215 8.22 -15.54 -5.78
N GLN A 216 7.14 -16.04 -5.20
CA GLN A 216 5.78 -15.80 -5.68
C GLN A 216 5.41 -14.30 -5.62
N SER A 217 5.78 -13.58 -4.58
CA SER A 217 5.54 -12.14 -4.48
C SER A 217 6.39 -11.34 -5.47
N GLU A 218 7.70 -11.55 -5.48
CA GLU A 218 8.66 -10.70 -6.23
C GLU A 218 8.66 -10.97 -7.74
N TYR A 219 8.52 -12.23 -8.17
CA TYR A 219 8.62 -12.62 -9.59
C TYR A 219 7.28 -13.02 -10.20
N MET A 220 6.46 -13.74 -9.44
CA MET A 220 5.15 -14.15 -9.93
C MET A 220 4.06 -13.10 -9.68
N CYS A 221 4.41 -12.02 -8.99
CA CYS A 221 3.53 -10.88 -8.71
C CYS A 221 2.26 -11.29 -7.95
N SER A 222 2.37 -12.26 -7.04
CA SER A 222 1.25 -12.82 -6.29
C SER A 222 0.94 -11.99 -5.05
N PHE A 223 -0.32 -11.59 -4.89
CA PHE A 223 -0.83 -10.97 -3.66
C PHE A 223 -1.23 -11.99 -2.58
N LYS A 224 -1.36 -13.26 -2.94
CA LYS A 224 -1.80 -14.33 -2.02
C LYS A 224 -0.71 -14.83 -1.07
N THR A 225 0.49 -14.32 -1.21
CA THR A 225 1.61 -14.68 -0.33
C THR A 225 1.53 -13.89 0.97
N PRO A 226 1.73 -14.54 2.13
CA PRO A 226 1.82 -13.84 3.40
C PRO A 226 2.87 -12.74 3.36
N VAL A 227 2.62 -11.65 4.06
CA VAL A 227 3.62 -10.59 4.26
C VAL A 227 4.84 -11.21 4.94
N GLU A 228 6.04 -10.91 4.45
CA GLU A 228 7.29 -11.36 5.05
C GLU A 228 7.36 -10.80 6.50
N GLY A 229 7.59 -11.68 7.48
CA GLY A 229 7.54 -11.32 8.89
C GLY A 229 6.17 -11.55 9.56
N ALA A 230 5.14 -11.95 8.83
CA ALA A 230 3.87 -12.34 9.45
C ALA A 230 4.05 -13.64 10.26
N TYR A 231 4.01 -13.53 11.59
CA TYR A 231 4.18 -14.67 12.51
C TYR A 231 3.22 -15.83 12.19
N TYR A 232 2.00 -15.54 11.78
CA TYR A 232 0.93 -16.53 11.57
C TYR A 232 0.47 -16.67 10.12
N GLY A 233 1.22 -16.12 9.15
CA GLY A 233 0.79 -16.10 7.75
C GLY A 233 0.50 -17.47 7.15
N ALA A 234 1.34 -18.47 7.44
CA ALA A 234 1.12 -19.86 6.99
C ALA A 234 -0.11 -20.49 7.66
N GLN A 235 -0.31 -20.26 8.95
CA GLN A 235 -1.43 -20.76 9.73
C GLN A 235 -2.76 -20.15 9.27
N ILE A 236 -2.79 -18.86 9.02
CA ILE A 236 -3.96 -18.15 8.49
C ILE A 236 -4.33 -18.68 7.10
N ASN A 237 -3.36 -18.84 6.20
CA ASN A 237 -3.61 -19.42 4.88
C ASN A 237 -4.13 -20.86 4.95
N LYS A 238 -3.61 -21.65 5.89
CA LYS A 238 -4.13 -23.01 6.17
C LYS A 238 -5.57 -22.93 6.64
N ALA A 239 -5.89 -22.01 7.55
CA ALA A 239 -7.24 -21.83 8.08
C ALA A 239 -8.26 -21.45 7.00
N TYR A 240 -7.88 -20.58 6.05
CA TYR A 240 -8.73 -20.28 4.87
C TYR A 240 -8.95 -21.51 3.97
N LYS A 241 -7.88 -22.26 3.67
CA LYS A 241 -7.99 -23.49 2.85
C LYS A 241 -8.88 -24.55 3.49
N GLU A 242 -8.82 -24.66 4.80
CA GLU A 242 -9.63 -25.59 5.60
C GLU A 242 -11.04 -25.04 5.91
N LYS A 243 -11.38 -23.85 5.37
CA LYS A 243 -12.66 -23.19 5.62
C LYS A 243 -12.94 -22.92 7.10
N ARG A 244 -11.89 -22.75 7.91
CA ARG A 244 -12.00 -22.34 9.31
C ARG A 244 -12.15 -20.83 9.48
N ILE A 245 -11.82 -20.05 8.45
CA ILE A 245 -12.13 -18.62 8.34
C ILE A 245 -13.14 -18.48 7.22
N ILE A 246 -14.33 -17.98 7.56
CA ILE A 246 -15.46 -17.78 6.66
C ILE A 246 -16.03 -16.38 6.85
N ASP A 247 -16.76 -15.86 5.85
CA ASP A 247 -17.23 -14.48 5.82
C ASP A 247 -18.27 -14.16 6.90
N SER A 248 -19.02 -15.14 7.38
CA SER A 248 -19.98 -14.95 8.47
C SER A 248 -20.20 -16.24 9.24
N ILE A 249 -20.25 -16.13 10.57
CA ILE A 249 -20.65 -17.17 11.49
C ILE A 249 -21.91 -16.69 12.21
N ALA A 250 -23.00 -17.47 12.13
CA ALA A 250 -24.20 -17.15 12.86
C ALA A 250 -23.95 -17.25 14.36
N VAL A 251 -24.36 -16.25 15.10
CA VAL A 251 -24.38 -16.26 16.56
C VAL A 251 -25.59 -17.09 17.00
N ASP A 252 -25.38 -18.09 17.84
CA ASP A 252 -26.46 -18.90 18.42
C ASP A 252 -27.00 -18.21 19.67
N PRO A 253 -28.25 -17.74 19.70
CA PRO A 253 -28.81 -17.05 20.85
C PRO A 253 -28.99 -17.94 22.10
N LEU A 254 -28.97 -19.25 21.93
CA LEU A 254 -29.09 -20.22 23.03
C LEU A 254 -27.75 -20.49 23.74
N LEU A 255 -26.64 -20.05 23.15
CA LEU A 255 -25.31 -20.25 23.73
C LEU A 255 -24.76 -18.96 24.32
N PRO A 256 -24.16 -19.01 25.53
CA PRO A 256 -23.52 -17.82 26.09
C PRO A 256 -22.33 -17.38 25.24
N VAL A 257 -22.16 -16.07 25.14
CA VAL A 257 -21.00 -15.47 24.48
C VAL A 257 -19.93 -15.16 25.52
N HIS A 258 -18.77 -15.74 25.38
CA HIS A 258 -17.58 -15.40 26.16
C HIS A 258 -16.81 -14.28 25.47
N THR A 259 -16.09 -13.47 26.25
CA THR A 259 -15.20 -12.44 25.67
C THR A 259 -13.76 -12.63 26.13
N ALA A 260 -12.82 -12.36 25.25
CA ALA A 260 -11.40 -12.30 25.57
C ALA A 260 -10.90 -10.90 25.22
N TRP A 261 -10.18 -10.29 26.16
CA TRP A 261 -9.79 -8.87 26.13
C TRP A 261 -8.28 -8.73 26.07
N ASP A 262 -7.84 -7.75 25.31
CA ASP A 262 -6.52 -7.14 25.43
C ASP A 262 -6.73 -5.65 25.70
N LEU A 263 -6.14 -5.13 26.80
CA LEU A 263 -6.40 -3.79 27.29
C LEU A 263 -5.25 -2.86 26.92
N GLY A 264 -5.54 -1.83 26.14
CA GLY A 264 -4.63 -0.74 25.79
C GLY A 264 -5.29 0.61 26.01
N MET A 265 -4.51 1.64 26.33
CA MET A 265 -4.96 3.04 26.37
C MET A 265 -4.44 3.82 25.18
N ASP A 266 -3.12 3.81 24.98
CA ASP A 266 -2.44 4.39 23.82
C ASP A 266 -2.44 3.43 22.62
N ASP A 267 -2.44 2.12 22.92
CA ASP A 267 -2.70 1.05 21.96
C ASP A 267 -4.19 0.70 21.91
N ALA A 268 -4.60 -0.09 20.93
CA ALA A 268 -5.99 -0.51 20.79
C ALA A 268 -6.38 -1.50 21.90
N THR A 269 -7.48 -1.23 22.62
CA THR A 269 -8.20 -2.25 23.38
C THR A 269 -8.96 -3.14 22.40
N THR A 270 -8.80 -4.45 22.51
CA THR A 270 -9.49 -5.43 21.66
C THR A 270 -10.38 -6.37 22.42
N ILE A 271 -11.52 -6.73 21.85
CA ILE A 271 -12.49 -7.67 22.42
C ILE A 271 -12.85 -8.72 21.37
N TRP A 272 -12.58 -9.96 21.68
CA TRP A 272 -12.99 -11.10 20.88
C TRP A 272 -14.25 -11.73 21.48
N PHE A 273 -15.28 -11.97 20.65
CA PHE A 273 -16.53 -12.60 21.07
C PHE A 273 -16.51 -14.05 20.64
N ILE A 274 -16.74 -14.96 21.58
CA ILE A 274 -16.49 -16.40 21.40
C ILE A 274 -17.70 -17.18 21.86
N GLN A 275 -18.13 -18.15 21.08
CA GLN A 275 -19.08 -19.18 21.49
C GLN A 275 -18.42 -20.56 21.46
N LEU A 276 -18.76 -21.38 22.45
CA LEU A 276 -18.36 -22.77 22.51
C LEU A 276 -19.52 -23.62 21.99
N TYR A 277 -19.31 -24.30 20.86
CA TYR A 277 -20.32 -25.16 20.28
C TYR A 277 -19.75 -26.57 20.09
N ARG A 278 -20.22 -27.53 20.92
CA ARG A 278 -19.68 -28.89 20.94
C ARG A 278 -18.16 -28.87 21.15
N ASN A 279 -17.40 -29.34 20.18
CA ASN A 279 -15.93 -29.35 20.20
C ASN A 279 -15.30 -28.20 19.40
N GLU A 280 -16.09 -27.17 19.07
CA GLU A 280 -15.62 -26.03 18.30
C GLU A 280 -15.56 -24.76 19.16
N ILE A 281 -14.52 -23.97 18.97
CA ILE A 281 -14.42 -22.59 19.44
C ILE A 281 -14.73 -21.71 18.25
N ARG A 282 -15.85 -20.98 18.30
CA ARG A 282 -16.30 -20.06 17.26
C ARG A 282 -16.02 -18.65 17.67
N VAL A 283 -15.15 -17.96 16.97
CA VAL A 283 -14.95 -16.52 17.09
C VAL A 283 -16.02 -15.85 16.23
N VAL A 284 -17.05 -15.31 16.88
CA VAL A 284 -18.27 -14.81 16.21
C VAL A 284 -18.26 -13.33 15.94
N SER A 285 -17.38 -12.56 16.61
CA SER A 285 -17.24 -11.12 16.42
C SER A 285 -15.90 -10.63 16.97
N TYR A 286 -15.54 -9.42 16.59
CA TYR A 286 -14.37 -8.70 17.03
C TYR A 286 -14.71 -7.22 17.17
N TYR A 287 -14.16 -6.57 18.19
CA TYR A 287 -14.25 -5.12 18.39
C TYR A 287 -12.88 -4.58 18.80
N GLU A 288 -12.49 -3.46 18.25
CA GLU A 288 -11.29 -2.73 18.70
C GLU A 288 -11.56 -1.22 18.70
N ASN A 289 -10.94 -0.51 19.67
CA ASN A 289 -10.90 0.93 19.73
C ASN A 289 -9.70 1.38 20.57
N SER A 290 -9.29 2.64 20.47
CA SER A 290 -8.20 3.24 21.24
C SER A 290 -8.65 4.57 21.85
N GLY A 291 -7.98 5.01 22.93
CA GLY A 291 -8.24 6.29 23.58
C GLY A 291 -9.54 6.35 24.40
N GLU A 292 -10.16 5.22 24.67
CA GLU A 292 -11.42 5.13 25.41
C GLU A 292 -11.26 4.37 26.73
N GLY A 293 -12.04 4.78 27.75
CA GLY A 293 -12.06 4.11 29.05
C GLY A 293 -13.00 2.90 29.09
N LEU A 294 -12.89 2.05 30.12
CA LEU A 294 -13.72 0.86 30.31
C LEU A 294 -15.24 1.10 30.22
N PRO A 295 -15.80 2.23 30.66
CA PRO A 295 -17.24 2.50 30.50
C PRO A 295 -17.70 2.53 29.03
N HIS A 296 -16.84 2.93 28.09
CA HIS A 296 -17.14 2.87 26.66
C HIS A 296 -17.32 1.40 26.21
N TYR A 297 -16.37 0.55 26.55
CA TYR A 297 -16.41 -0.87 26.16
C TYR A 297 -17.57 -1.62 26.82
N ALA A 298 -17.93 -1.26 28.06
CA ALA A 298 -19.11 -1.81 28.71
C ALA A 298 -20.39 -1.47 27.94
N ARG A 299 -20.55 -0.22 27.49
CA ARG A 299 -21.70 0.18 26.63
C ARG A 299 -21.72 -0.59 25.31
N GLU A 300 -20.55 -0.80 24.69
CA GLU A 300 -20.45 -1.58 23.47
C GLU A 300 -20.86 -3.05 23.65
N LEU A 301 -20.47 -3.66 24.78
CA LEU A 301 -20.94 -5.00 25.13
C LEU A 301 -22.46 -5.06 25.29
N HIS A 302 -23.04 -4.13 26.02
CA HIS A 302 -24.50 -4.06 26.20
C HIS A 302 -25.22 -3.88 24.86
N ARG A 303 -24.74 -2.97 24.02
CA ARG A 303 -25.29 -2.75 22.68
C ARG A 303 -25.22 -4.00 21.83
N TRP A 304 -24.07 -4.67 21.81
CA TRP A 304 -23.82 -5.85 20.99
C TRP A 304 -24.71 -7.03 21.41
N SER A 305 -24.88 -7.26 22.72
CA SER A 305 -25.74 -8.35 23.24
C SER A 305 -27.22 -8.07 23.00
N ALA A 306 -27.67 -6.83 23.23
CA ALA A 306 -29.07 -6.44 22.99
C ALA A 306 -29.50 -6.57 21.52
N GLN A 307 -28.60 -6.25 20.59
CA GLN A 307 -28.88 -6.38 19.15
C GLN A 307 -29.02 -7.83 18.68
N ARG A 308 -28.48 -8.80 19.43
CA ARG A 308 -28.41 -10.22 19.04
C ARG A 308 -29.18 -11.15 19.96
N ASP A 309 -29.82 -10.58 20.99
CA ASP A 309 -30.58 -11.31 22.02
C ASP A 309 -29.75 -12.45 22.63
N VAL A 310 -28.52 -12.14 23.05
CA VAL A 310 -27.59 -13.10 23.64
C VAL A 310 -27.20 -12.72 25.06
N THR A 311 -26.86 -13.72 25.86
CA THR A 311 -26.30 -13.55 27.20
C THR A 311 -24.79 -13.72 27.20
N TYR A 312 -24.09 -13.00 28.07
CA TYR A 312 -22.67 -13.22 28.28
C TYR A 312 -22.40 -14.37 29.24
N GLY A 313 -21.33 -15.11 28.92
CA GLY A 313 -20.76 -16.08 29.83
C GLY A 313 -19.58 -15.48 30.61
N ARG A 314 -18.36 -15.97 30.39
CA ARG A 314 -17.16 -15.49 31.08
C ARG A 314 -16.46 -14.40 30.26
N HIS A 315 -15.93 -13.41 31.01
CA HIS A 315 -15.02 -12.40 30.45
C HIS A 315 -13.59 -12.75 30.86
N TYR A 316 -12.71 -12.92 29.88
CA TYR A 316 -11.29 -13.20 30.08
C TYR A 316 -10.50 -11.94 29.80
N ALA A 317 -9.92 -11.37 30.84
CA ALA A 317 -9.10 -10.17 30.75
C ALA A 317 -7.65 -10.47 31.17
N PRO A 318 -6.67 -9.67 30.72
CA PRO A 318 -5.28 -9.84 31.11
C PRO A 318 -5.09 -9.56 32.62
N PRO A 319 -4.03 -10.08 33.26
CA PRO A 319 -3.80 -9.94 34.70
C PRO A 319 -3.69 -8.49 35.20
N ASP A 320 -3.29 -7.56 34.35
CA ASP A 320 -3.13 -6.14 34.66
C ASP A 320 -4.46 -5.41 34.92
N ILE A 321 -5.61 -6.01 34.60
CA ILE A 321 -6.93 -5.51 35.02
C ILE A 321 -7.05 -5.40 36.57
N LYS A 322 -6.25 -6.19 37.30
CA LYS A 322 -6.22 -6.20 38.77
C LYS A 322 -5.29 -5.15 39.39
N VAL A 323 -4.50 -4.46 38.55
CA VAL A 323 -3.56 -3.44 39.03
C VAL A 323 -4.34 -2.26 39.55
N ARG A 324 -4.02 -1.82 40.79
CA ARG A 324 -4.65 -0.65 41.44
C ARG A 324 -4.05 0.64 40.86
N GLU A 325 -4.92 1.59 40.57
CA GLU A 325 -4.51 2.91 40.12
C GLU A 325 -4.09 3.78 41.30
N LEU A 326 -2.96 4.46 41.18
CA LEU A 326 -2.39 5.33 42.21
C LEU A 326 -3.35 6.46 42.63
N GLY A 327 -4.16 6.96 41.70
CA GLY A 327 -5.08 8.09 41.98
C GLY A 327 -6.36 7.71 42.71
N THR A 328 -6.87 6.49 42.48
CA THR A 328 -8.17 6.05 43.05
C THR A 328 -8.04 4.94 44.09
N GLY A 329 -6.90 4.25 44.12
CA GLY A 329 -6.65 3.07 44.93
C GLY A 329 -7.48 1.84 44.50
N LYS A 330 -8.31 1.96 43.46
CA LYS A 330 -9.16 0.91 42.91
C LYS A 330 -8.49 0.21 41.75
N SER A 331 -8.82 -1.06 41.57
CA SER A 331 -8.40 -1.78 40.35
C SER A 331 -9.33 -1.46 39.18
N ARG A 332 -8.88 -1.73 37.97
CA ARG A 332 -9.74 -1.59 36.78
C ARG A 332 -10.88 -2.61 36.75
N LEU A 333 -10.83 -3.63 37.59
CA LEU A 333 -11.88 -4.63 37.78
C LEU A 333 -13.04 -4.13 38.68
N GLU A 334 -12.75 -3.21 39.62
CA GLU A 334 -13.70 -2.56 40.53
C GLU A 334 -14.40 -1.36 39.88
#